data_93dacf5ac7f854e32573857f22fe76d1
#
_entry.id   93dacf5ac7f854e32573857f22fe76d1
#
_cell.length_a   1.000
_cell.length_b   1.000
_cell.length_c   1.000
_cell.angle_alpha   90.00
_cell.angle_beta   90.00
_cell.angle_gamma   90.00
#
_symmetry.space_group_name_H-M   'P 1'
#
loop_
_entity.id
_entity.type
_entity.pdbx_description
1 polymer ?
#
loop_
_entity_poly.entity_id
_entity_poly.type
_entity_poly.pdbx_seq_one_letter_code
_entity_poly.pdbx_strand_id
1 'polypeptide(L)'
;MDSRLSIREKVGFSLGDAAANFIFQTIMLLQLSFYTDSFGISAGVAGVLFLVGRLYGAVADPIMGVIADRTNTRWGKFRPWILWTAVPFGIIGFLAFTTPDFNQTGKIIYAFVTYILLMSVYSANNIPYSALSGVITGDQKQRTSLFSYRFVFVVLATLAIQGFVLPMVSHFGHGNSAKGYQITMGIFSALAVLFFICTFSWTKERIKPNPEQKQSVKQDISDLLKNGPWLIMFSVFVMMFIFLAIRNSVLLYYFKYYLDKASMTAFLDSANKGMFGLLSAIGFSGDSADVAGSVFGISNIFGQLACIVGIVISNLLAKNYGKRNVFVFGLIISLFAAISFIFIGPTAIMLTIVLQILFNFAWGITMPLPWAMMADVADYSDWKNNRRATAMVFAGIVIGLKIGLAIGGAITGLLLSGYGYVANAVQSKTAIAGIRLTTSIYPAIALSVVIILLFFYQINKNMEIKMQDDLAERRKAYKE
;
A
#
# COMPACT_ATOMS: atom_id res chain seq x y z
N MET A 1 28.07 -19.83 2.80
CA MET A 1 27.68 -18.60 3.50
C MET A 1 26.23 -18.72 3.91
N ASP A 2 25.95 -18.47 5.16
CA ASP A 2 24.61 -18.65 5.72
C ASP A 2 23.60 -17.78 4.93
N SER A 3 22.67 -18.42 4.22
CA SER A 3 21.67 -17.75 3.38
C SER A 3 20.57 -17.09 4.21
N ARG A 4 20.62 -17.27 5.53
CA ARG A 4 19.58 -16.78 6.45
C ARG A 4 19.76 -15.29 6.71
N LEU A 5 18.68 -14.52 6.49
CA LEU A 5 18.61 -13.12 6.87
C LEU A 5 18.46 -13.01 8.38
N SER A 6 19.23 -12.12 9.00
CA SER A 6 19.06 -11.80 10.41
C SER A 6 17.74 -11.05 10.65
N ILE A 7 17.19 -11.15 11.86
CA ILE A 7 16.00 -10.38 12.26
C ILE A 7 16.25 -8.87 12.10
N ARG A 8 17.45 -8.40 12.47
CA ARG A 8 17.87 -7.00 12.31
C ARG A 8 17.76 -6.54 10.86
N GLU A 9 18.13 -7.37 9.90
CA GLU A 9 18.07 -7.04 8.47
C GLU A 9 16.63 -7.01 7.95
N LYS A 10 15.78 -7.95 8.41
CA LYS A 10 14.34 -7.97 8.07
C LYS A 10 13.63 -6.74 8.64
N VAL A 11 13.90 -6.39 9.89
CA VAL A 11 13.38 -5.16 10.52
C VAL A 11 13.92 -3.94 9.79
N GLY A 12 15.23 -3.87 9.52
CA GLY A 12 15.84 -2.76 8.78
C GLY A 12 15.20 -2.53 7.42
N PHE A 13 14.93 -3.59 6.65
CA PHE A 13 14.19 -3.47 5.40
C PHE A 13 12.78 -2.95 5.63
N SER A 14 12.06 -3.47 6.63
CA SER A 14 10.67 -3.11 6.93
C SER A 14 10.50 -1.66 7.37
N LEU A 15 11.48 -1.10 8.09
CA LEU A 15 11.51 0.30 8.50
C LEU A 15 11.49 1.26 7.29
N GLY A 16 12.08 0.88 6.14
CA GLY A 16 12.05 1.71 4.94
C GLY A 16 10.63 1.91 4.39
N ASP A 17 9.81 0.88 4.42
CA ASP A 17 8.41 1.02 3.99
C ASP A 17 7.55 1.75 5.03
N ALA A 18 7.78 1.51 6.32
CA ALA A 18 7.13 2.27 7.38
C ALA A 18 7.44 3.77 7.27
N ALA A 19 8.71 4.13 6.97
CA ALA A 19 9.14 5.50 6.74
C ALA A 19 8.39 6.16 5.58
N ALA A 20 8.33 5.47 4.43
CA ALA A 20 7.59 5.95 3.27
C ALA A 20 6.09 6.12 3.58
N ASN A 21 5.51 5.18 4.33
CA ASN A 21 4.10 5.19 4.69
C ASN A 21 3.74 6.30 5.68
N PHE A 22 4.61 6.73 6.57
CA PHE A 22 4.34 7.88 7.45
C PHE A 22 3.95 9.14 6.67
N ILE A 23 4.58 9.38 5.54
CA ILE A 23 4.25 10.54 4.70
C ILE A 23 3.14 10.17 3.71
N PHE A 24 3.25 9.04 3.00
CA PHE A 24 2.31 8.66 1.96
C PHE A 24 0.89 8.44 2.47
N GLN A 25 0.70 7.75 3.59
CA GLN A 25 -0.62 7.52 4.18
C GLN A 25 -1.24 8.81 4.69
N THR A 26 -0.42 9.71 5.26
CA THR A 26 -0.91 11.03 5.69
C THR A 26 -1.39 11.86 4.50
N ILE A 27 -0.66 11.81 3.38
CA ILE A 27 -1.08 12.43 2.11
C ILE A 27 -2.43 11.85 1.67
N MET A 28 -2.54 10.54 1.59
CA MET A 28 -3.75 9.88 1.11
C MET A 28 -4.98 10.18 1.98
N LEU A 29 -4.78 10.29 3.29
CA LEU A 29 -5.86 10.44 4.26
C LEU A 29 -6.25 11.90 4.50
N LEU A 30 -5.30 12.81 4.59
CA LEU A 30 -5.49 14.13 5.19
C LEU A 30 -5.08 15.30 4.30
N GLN A 31 -4.36 15.07 3.19
CA GLN A 31 -3.84 16.19 2.40
C GLN A 31 -4.93 17.03 1.74
N LEU A 32 -6.04 16.40 1.33
CA LEU A 32 -7.18 17.16 0.80
C LEU A 32 -7.76 18.09 1.88
N SER A 33 -8.04 17.56 3.07
CA SER A 33 -8.55 18.35 4.20
C SER A 33 -7.53 19.43 4.63
N PHE A 34 -6.24 19.11 4.64
CA PHE A 34 -5.21 20.12 4.89
C PHE A 34 -5.25 21.25 3.86
N TYR A 35 -5.32 20.93 2.56
CA TYR A 35 -5.35 21.93 1.49
C TYR A 35 -6.60 22.81 1.54
N THR A 36 -7.78 22.23 1.81
CA THR A 36 -9.04 23.01 1.86
C THR A 36 -9.20 23.78 3.17
N ASP A 37 -9.01 23.11 4.29
CA ASP A 37 -9.45 23.62 5.59
C ASP A 37 -8.34 24.41 6.32
N SER A 38 -7.07 24.06 6.08
CA SER A 38 -5.93 24.68 6.77
C SER A 38 -5.09 25.57 5.86
N PHE A 39 -4.85 25.14 4.62
CA PHE A 39 -4.03 25.88 3.65
C PHE A 39 -4.83 26.91 2.86
N GLY A 40 -6.14 26.65 2.63
CA GLY A 40 -7.08 27.59 2.03
C GLY A 40 -7.06 27.65 0.51
N ILE A 41 -6.77 26.53 -0.17
CA ILE A 41 -6.98 26.39 -1.63
C ILE A 41 -8.28 25.62 -1.90
N SER A 42 -8.91 25.89 -3.06
CA SER A 42 -10.17 25.23 -3.40
C SER A 42 -9.99 23.72 -3.64
N ALA A 43 -11.02 22.93 -3.32
CA ALA A 43 -11.02 21.49 -3.56
C ALA A 43 -10.81 21.14 -5.05
N GLY A 44 -11.30 21.97 -5.98
CA GLY A 44 -11.06 21.81 -7.41
C GLY A 44 -9.58 21.90 -7.78
N VAL A 45 -8.86 22.90 -7.25
CA VAL A 45 -7.41 23.07 -7.47
C VAL A 45 -6.65 21.89 -6.85
N ALA A 46 -7.02 21.45 -5.64
CA ALA A 46 -6.42 20.28 -5.00
C ALA A 46 -6.64 19.00 -5.83
N GLY A 47 -7.83 18.82 -6.41
CA GLY A 47 -8.15 17.71 -7.30
C GLY A 47 -7.28 17.69 -8.55
N VAL A 48 -7.09 18.84 -9.21
CA VAL A 48 -6.17 18.97 -10.37
C VAL A 48 -4.73 18.66 -9.95
N LEU A 49 -4.29 19.14 -8.80
CA LEU A 49 -2.96 18.86 -8.26
C LEU A 49 -2.73 17.36 -8.07
N PHE A 50 -3.68 16.65 -7.50
CA PHE A 50 -3.59 15.20 -7.32
C PHE A 50 -3.56 14.44 -8.66
N LEU A 51 -4.37 14.88 -9.62
CA LEU A 51 -4.36 14.30 -10.97
C LEU A 51 -3.00 14.49 -11.65
N VAL A 52 -2.48 15.71 -11.65
CA VAL A 52 -1.16 16.03 -12.23
C VAL A 52 -0.05 15.22 -11.56
N GLY A 53 -0.05 15.12 -10.23
CA GLY A 53 0.93 14.34 -9.50
C GLY A 53 0.86 12.84 -9.80
N ARG A 54 -0.33 12.26 -10.00
CA ARG A 54 -0.50 10.86 -10.41
C ARG A 54 0.04 10.60 -11.82
N LEU A 55 -0.27 11.49 -12.77
CA LEU A 55 0.26 11.42 -14.15
C LEU A 55 1.78 11.56 -14.17
N TYR A 56 2.31 12.53 -13.41
CA TYR A 56 3.76 12.70 -13.23
C TYR A 56 4.42 11.43 -12.68
N GLY A 57 3.87 10.86 -11.61
CA GLY A 57 4.40 9.63 -11.02
C GLY A 57 4.40 8.44 -11.99
N ALA A 58 3.39 8.33 -12.86
CA ALA A 58 3.33 7.26 -13.86
C ALA A 58 4.51 7.34 -14.87
N VAL A 59 5.04 8.54 -15.12
CA VAL A 59 6.22 8.76 -15.98
C VAL A 59 7.52 8.67 -15.16
N ALA A 60 7.56 9.23 -13.96
CA ALA A 60 8.75 9.27 -13.12
C ALA A 60 9.21 7.88 -12.65
N ASP A 61 8.27 6.96 -12.35
CA ASP A 61 8.59 5.62 -11.83
C ASP A 61 9.43 4.78 -12.82
N PRO A 62 9.07 4.64 -14.13
CA PRO A 62 9.89 3.91 -15.08
C PRO A 62 11.28 4.55 -15.29
N ILE A 63 11.33 5.89 -15.35
CA ILE A 63 12.59 6.62 -15.48
C ILE A 63 13.49 6.29 -14.27
N MET A 64 12.94 6.33 -13.07
CA MET A 64 13.67 5.98 -11.87
C MET A 64 14.10 4.51 -11.84
N GLY A 65 13.26 3.61 -12.35
CA GLY A 65 13.61 2.20 -12.53
C GLY A 65 14.86 2.01 -13.37
N VAL A 66 14.94 2.70 -14.52
CA VAL A 66 16.11 2.69 -15.40
C VAL A 66 17.35 3.25 -14.70
N ILE A 67 17.21 4.39 -14.02
CA ILE A 67 18.32 5.05 -13.33
C ILE A 67 18.85 4.14 -12.21
N ALA A 68 17.96 3.55 -11.41
CA ALA A 68 18.31 2.68 -10.31
C ALA A 68 19.01 1.40 -10.77
N ASP A 69 18.54 0.76 -11.85
CA ASP A 69 19.18 -0.44 -12.41
C ASP A 69 20.57 -0.16 -12.99
N ARG A 70 20.87 1.08 -13.39
CA ARG A 70 22.18 1.52 -13.93
C ARG A 70 23.10 2.10 -12.88
N THR A 71 22.61 2.36 -11.69
CA THR A 71 23.43 2.86 -10.60
C THR A 71 24.43 1.78 -10.18
N ASN A 72 25.71 2.16 -10.05
CA ASN A 72 26.75 1.28 -9.57
C ASN A 72 27.64 2.05 -8.60
N THR A 73 27.56 1.69 -7.30
CA THR A 73 28.34 2.33 -6.25
C THR A 73 28.98 1.29 -5.34
N ARG A 74 29.93 1.73 -4.50
CA ARG A 74 30.54 0.87 -3.46
C ARG A 74 29.51 0.33 -2.45
N TRP A 75 28.35 0.96 -2.32
CA TRP A 75 27.28 0.55 -1.38
C TRP A 75 26.21 -0.34 -2.03
N GLY A 76 26.29 -0.58 -3.32
CA GLY A 76 25.31 -1.32 -4.13
C GLY A 76 24.60 -0.45 -5.18
N LYS A 77 23.53 -0.96 -5.74
CA LYS A 77 22.70 -0.29 -6.75
C LYS A 77 21.55 0.52 -6.14
N PHE A 78 20.84 -0.09 -5.19
CA PHE A 78 19.55 0.41 -4.70
C PHE A 78 19.67 1.09 -3.33
N ARG A 79 20.53 0.58 -2.44
CA ARG A 79 20.77 1.15 -1.11
C ARG A 79 21.20 2.62 -1.11
N PRO A 80 22.09 3.09 -2.01
CA PRO A 80 22.48 4.49 -2.06
C PRO A 80 21.31 5.45 -2.24
N TRP A 81 20.32 5.06 -3.05
CA TRP A 81 19.12 5.86 -3.29
C TRP A 81 18.30 6.08 -2.02
N ILE A 82 18.18 5.05 -1.17
CA ILE A 82 17.47 5.16 0.12
C ILE A 82 18.17 6.20 1.01
N LEU A 83 19.49 6.20 1.04
CA LEU A 83 20.27 7.16 1.83
C LEU A 83 20.21 8.58 1.25
N TRP A 84 20.40 8.73 -0.05
CA TRP A 84 20.42 10.04 -0.71
C TRP A 84 19.07 10.74 -0.67
N THR A 85 18.01 9.97 -0.73
CA THR A 85 16.63 10.51 -0.70
C THR A 85 16.09 10.67 0.72
N ALA A 86 16.70 10.08 1.74
CA ALA A 86 16.19 10.11 3.12
C ALA A 86 15.93 11.55 3.62
N VAL A 87 16.95 12.40 3.58
CA VAL A 87 16.84 13.79 4.04
C VAL A 87 15.93 14.63 3.12
N PRO A 88 16.10 14.62 1.79
CA PRO A 88 15.15 15.30 0.88
C PRO A 88 13.70 14.89 1.10
N PHE A 89 13.44 13.58 1.32
CA PHE A 89 12.09 13.07 1.56
C PHE A 89 11.47 13.66 2.84
N GLY A 90 12.25 13.71 3.92
CA GLY A 90 11.82 14.31 5.19
C GLY A 90 11.57 15.82 5.05
N ILE A 91 12.49 16.55 4.41
CA ILE A 91 12.36 18.00 4.21
C ILE A 91 11.11 18.32 3.37
N ILE A 92 10.94 17.65 2.24
CA ILE A 92 9.82 17.92 1.33
C ILE A 92 8.50 17.45 1.96
N GLY A 93 8.49 16.34 2.72
CA GLY A 93 7.35 15.87 3.49
C GLY A 93 6.89 16.90 4.54
N PHE A 94 7.83 17.53 5.23
CA PHE A 94 7.55 18.65 6.14
C PHE A 94 7.02 19.88 5.40
N LEU A 95 7.66 20.28 4.31
CA LEU A 95 7.25 21.46 3.52
C LEU A 95 5.86 21.27 2.90
N ALA A 96 5.48 20.07 2.49
CA ALA A 96 4.18 19.79 1.90
C ALA A 96 2.99 20.05 2.85
N PHE A 97 3.24 20.10 4.16
CA PHE A 97 2.27 20.44 5.21
C PHE A 97 2.62 21.74 5.94
N THR A 98 3.44 22.59 5.35
CA THR A 98 3.76 23.93 5.84
C THR A 98 2.88 24.94 5.12
N THR A 99 2.38 25.93 5.87
CA THR A 99 1.48 26.99 5.36
C THR A 99 2.23 28.32 5.37
N PRO A 100 3.00 28.67 4.31
CA PRO A 100 3.65 29.97 4.21
C PRO A 100 2.61 31.08 3.98
N ASP A 101 2.93 32.27 4.43
CA ASP A 101 2.08 33.45 4.28
C ASP A 101 2.24 34.05 2.86
N PHE A 102 1.67 33.36 1.88
CA PHE A 102 1.63 33.80 0.49
C PHE A 102 0.21 34.23 0.09
N ASN A 103 0.13 35.06 -0.96
CA ASN A 103 -1.15 35.34 -1.61
C ASN A 103 -1.71 34.05 -2.25
N GLN A 104 -2.98 34.07 -2.69
CA GLN A 104 -3.68 32.87 -3.20
C GLN A 104 -2.93 32.19 -4.35
N THR A 105 -2.39 32.95 -5.30
CA THR A 105 -1.60 32.40 -6.41
C THR A 105 -0.30 31.77 -5.91
N GLY A 106 0.40 32.41 -4.98
CA GLY A 106 1.62 31.88 -4.37
C GLY A 106 1.36 30.58 -3.62
N LYS A 107 0.23 30.45 -2.90
CA LYS A 107 -0.19 29.22 -2.23
C LYS A 107 -0.40 28.07 -3.23
N ILE A 108 -1.08 28.34 -4.34
CA ILE A 108 -1.31 27.34 -5.39
C ILE A 108 0.03 26.85 -5.99
N ILE A 109 0.90 27.79 -6.36
CA ILE A 109 2.23 27.45 -6.89
C ILE A 109 3.04 26.63 -5.88
N TYR A 110 3.06 27.06 -4.62
CA TYR A 110 3.76 26.35 -3.55
C TYR A 110 3.23 24.91 -3.38
N ALA A 111 1.91 24.71 -3.37
CA ALA A 111 1.29 23.40 -3.26
C ALA A 111 1.69 22.50 -4.45
N PHE A 112 1.66 23.01 -5.70
CA PHE A 112 2.07 22.26 -6.88
C PHE A 112 3.56 21.90 -6.83
N VAL A 113 4.43 22.84 -6.51
CA VAL A 113 5.88 22.60 -6.46
C VAL A 113 6.22 21.56 -5.39
N THR A 114 5.72 21.75 -4.16
CA THR A 114 5.99 20.81 -3.06
C THR A 114 5.43 19.42 -3.33
N TYR A 115 4.24 19.32 -3.94
CA TYR A 115 3.64 18.03 -4.26
C TYR A 115 4.40 17.28 -5.38
N ILE A 116 4.79 17.97 -6.45
CA ILE A 116 5.59 17.35 -7.53
C ILE A 116 6.98 16.94 -7.02
N LEU A 117 7.63 17.78 -6.23
CA LEU A 117 8.91 17.43 -5.59
C LEU A 117 8.74 16.19 -4.69
N LEU A 118 7.66 16.13 -3.91
CA LEU A 118 7.37 14.99 -3.04
C LEU A 118 7.16 13.70 -3.87
N MET A 119 6.40 13.76 -4.96
CA MET A 119 6.23 12.60 -5.86
C MET A 119 7.56 12.19 -6.49
N SER A 120 8.43 13.15 -6.86
CA SER A 120 9.76 12.89 -7.43
C SER A 120 10.65 12.14 -6.43
N VAL A 121 10.75 12.64 -5.21
CA VAL A 121 11.58 12.01 -4.17
C VAL A 121 10.97 10.69 -3.70
N TYR A 122 9.64 10.59 -3.66
CA TYR A 122 8.94 9.33 -3.38
C TYR A 122 9.31 8.26 -4.43
N SER A 123 9.25 8.58 -5.72
CA SER A 123 9.64 7.66 -6.79
C SER A 123 11.13 7.29 -6.70
N ALA A 124 12.01 8.28 -6.45
CA ALA A 124 13.45 8.07 -6.30
C ALA A 124 13.83 7.22 -5.07
N ASN A 125 12.99 7.17 -4.04
CA ASN A 125 13.16 6.31 -2.88
C ASN A 125 12.48 4.95 -3.07
N ASN A 126 11.18 4.95 -3.43
CA ASN A 126 10.32 3.76 -3.38
C ASN A 126 10.64 2.72 -4.46
N ILE A 127 11.04 3.15 -5.67
CA ILE A 127 11.40 2.22 -6.75
C ILE A 127 12.68 1.44 -6.41
N PRO A 128 13.82 2.08 -6.04
CA PRO A 128 15.00 1.35 -5.58
C PRO A 128 14.75 0.54 -4.31
N TYR A 129 13.95 1.06 -3.36
CA TYR A 129 13.58 0.31 -2.16
C TYR A 129 12.83 -0.98 -2.50
N SER A 130 11.86 -0.93 -3.39
CA SER A 130 11.12 -2.12 -3.84
C SER A 130 12.04 -3.11 -4.55
N ALA A 131 12.93 -2.64 -5.43
CA ALA A 131 13.92 -3.44 -6.14
C ALA A 131 14.96 -4.07 -5.20
N LEU A 132 15.29 -3.40 -4.08
CA LEU A 132 16.21 -3.91 -3.06
C LEU A 132 15.75 -5.28 -2.53
N SER A 133 14.44 -5.50 -2.39
CA SER A 133 13.88 -6.79 -1.97
C SER A 133 14.33 -7.96 -2.84
N GLY A 134 14.52 -7.72 -4.13
CA GLY A 134 14.95 -8.72 -5.11
C GLY A 134 16.44 -9.05 -5.06
N VAL A 135 17.26 -8.21 -4.39
CA VAL A 135 18.73 -8.37 -4.34
C VAL A 135 19.29 -8.62 -2.93
N ILE A 136 18.46 -8.54 -1.89
CA ILE A 136 18.86 -8.84 -0.51
C ILE A 136 19.16 -10.33 -0.36
N THR A 137 18.31 -11.21 -0.92
CA THR A 137 18.46 -12.66 -0.81
C THR A 137 17.98 -13.39 -2.06
N GLY A 138 18.67 -14.49 -2.40
CA GLY A 138 18.22 -15.43 -3.42
C GLY A 138 17.33 -16.55 -2.88
N ASP A 139 17.24 -16.69 -1.55
CA ASP A 139 16.40 -17.70 -0.90
C ASP A 139 14.94 -17.22 -0.87
N GLN A 140 14.07 -17.96 -1.50
CA GLN A 140 12.66 -17.60 -1.65
C GLN A 140 11.88 -17.66 -0.33
N LYS A 141 12.24 -18.57 0.59
CA LYS A 141 11.63 -18.65 1.92
C LYS A 141 11.97 -17.42 2.75
N GLN A 142 13.26 -16.98 2.70
CA GLN A 142 13.70 -15.76 3.36
C GLN A 142 13.04 -14.52 2.74
N ARG A 143 12.84 -14.49 1.42
CA ARG A 143 12.16 -13.42 0.71
C ARG A 143 10.70 -13.28 1.15
N THR A 144 9.95 -14.38 1.22
CA THR A 144 8.57 -14.35 1.72
C THR A 144 8.51 -13.85 3.17
N SER A 145 9.42 -14.33 4.02
CA SER A 145 9.56 -13.83 5.39
C SER A 145 9.88 -12.33 5.44
N LEU A 146 10.77 -11.84 4.58
CA LEU A 146 11.12 -10.42 4.47
C LEU A 146 9.89 -9.56 4.18
N PHE A 147 9.06 -9.97 3.23
CA PHE A 147 7.81 -9.27 2.91
C PHE A 147 6.77 -9.37 4.03
N SER A 148 6.68 -10.48 4.75
CA SER A 148 5.80 -10.57 5.93
C SER A 148 6.18 -9.56 6.99
N TYR A 149 7.46 -9.43 7.34
CA TYR A 149 7.95 -8.38 8.24
C TYR A 149 7.61 -6.99 7.71
N ARG A 150 7.88 -6.73 6.44
CA ARG A 150 7.58 -5.46 5.77
C ARG A 150 6.11 -5.05 5.97
N PHE A 151 5.18 -5.95 5.67
CA PHE A 151 3.75 -5.61 5.74
C PHE A 151 3.22 -5.48 7.16
N VAL A 152 3.78 -6.21 8.13
CA VAL A 152 3.49 -5.94 9.56
C VAL A 152 3.85 -4.50 9.91
N PHE A 153 5.04 -4.02 9.52
CA PHE A 153 5.47 -2.64 9.78
C PHE A 153 4.65 -1.60 9.03
N VAL A 154 4.20 -1.90 7.80
CA VAL A 154 3.26 -1.03 7.05
C VAL A 154 1.94 -0.89 7.80
N VAL A 155 1.37 -2.00 8.28
CA VAL A 155 0.11 -1.95 9.04
C VAL A 155 0.29 -1.19 10.35
N LEU A 156 1.39 -1.40 11.07
CA LEU A 156 1.69 -0.64 12.29
C LEU A 156 1.86 0.85 12.01
N ALA A 157 2.54 1.23 10.92
CA ALA A 157 2.66 2.63 10.50
C ALA A 157 1.29 3.23 10.15
N THR A 158 0.44 2.47 9.44
CA THR A 158 -0.92 2.90 9.10
C THR A 158 -1.77 3.12 10.36
N LEU A 159 -1.72 2.19 11.32
CA LEU A 159 -2.41 2.35 12.61
C LEU A 159 -1.91 3.58 13.38
N ALA A 160 -0.59 3.80 13.40
CA ALA A 160 0.00 4.97 14.04
C ALA A 160 -0.52 6.27 13.42
N ILE A 161 -0.62 6.33 12.08
CA ILE A 161 -1.12 7.53 11.40
C ILE A 161 -2.61 7.73 11.70
N GLN A 162 -3.42 6.69 11.52
CA GLN A 162 -4.86 6.79 11.74
C GLN A 162 -5.22 7.13 13.18
N GLY A 163 -4.45 6.61 14.15
CA GLY A 163 -4.70 6.83 15.57
C GLY A 163 -4.11 8.13 16.11
N PHE A 164 -2.96 8.58 15.61
CA PHE A 164 -2.22 9.66 16.28
C PHE A 164 -2.15 10.97 15.51
N VAL A 165 -2.30 10.99 14.17
CA VAL A 165 -2.09 12.23 13.40
C VAL A 165 -3.06 13.33 13.81
N LEU A 166 -4.37 13.08 13.82
CA LEU A 166 -5.37 14.09 14.17
C LEU A 166 -5.29 14.55 15.64
N PRO A 167 -5.16 13.66 16.63
CA PRO A 167 -4.87 14.04 18.00
C PRO A 167 -3.60 14.91 18.16
N MET A 168 -2.51 14.56 17.46
CA MET A 168 -1.28 15.37 17.48
C MET A 168 -1.48 16.74 16.83
N VAL A 169 -2.19 16.80 15.69
CA VAL A 169 -2.54 18.07 15.03
C VAL A 169 -3.33 18.97 15.97
N SER A 170 -4.32 18.43 16.69
CA SER A 170 -5.10 19.18 17.67
C SER A 170 -4.25 19.63 18.85
N HIS A 171 -3.45 18.71 19.41
CA HIS A 171 -2.61 19.00 20.57
C HIS A 171 -1.55 20.07 20.28
N PHE A 172 -0.77 19.91 19.21
CA PHE A 172 0.29 20.86 18.87
C PHE A 172 -0.22 22.14 18.20
N GLY A 173 -1.42 22.08 17.63
CA GLY A 173 -2.04 23.23 16.96
C GLY A 173 -2.59 24.29 17.92
N HIS A 174 -3.03 23.91 19.14
CA HIS A 174 -3.68 24.81 20.08
C HIS A 174 -4.72 25.75 19.43
N GLY A 175 -5.58 25.16 18.56
CA GLY A 175 -6.59 25.88 17.78
C GLY A 175 -6.12 26.37 16.40
N ASN A 176 -4.84 26.28 16.07
CA ASN A 176 -4.29 26.53 14.73
C ASN A 176 -3.94 25.21 14.02
N SER A 177 -4.86 24.71 13.20
CA SER A 177 -4.68 23.43 12.48
C SER A 177 -3.44 23.42 11.57
N ALA A 178 -3.12 24.54 10.90
CA ALA A 178 -1.96 24.64 10.02
C ALA A 178 -0.65 24.41 10.78
N LYS A 179 -0.49 25.05 11.97
CA LYS A 179 0.64 24.83 12.86
C LYS A 179 0.67 23.39 13.40
N GLY A 180 -0.48 22.84 13.74
CA GLY A 180 -0.62 21.46 14.18
C GLY A 180 -0.14 20.46 13.14
N TYR A 181 -0.57 20.60 11.88
CA TYR A 181 -0.10 19.77 10.76
C TYR A 181 1.40 19.90 10.55
N GLN A 182 1.93 21.13 10.57
CA GLN A 182 3.36 21.39 10.38
C GLN A 182 4.23 20.67 11.41
N ILE A 183 3.90 20.80 12.71
CA ILE A 183 4.66 20.15 13.79
C ILE A 183 4.53 18.64 13.71
N THR A 184 3.33 18.11 13.53
CA THR A 184 3.07 16.66 13.43
C THR A 184 3.84 16.05 12.26
N MET A 185 3.79 16.68 11.10
CA MET A 185 4.53 16.20 9.93
C MET A 185 6.04 16.38 10.08
N GLY A 186 6.49 17.37 10.82
CA GLY A 186 7.90 17.50 11.21
C GLY A 186 8.40 16.30 12.00
N ILE A 187 7.61 15.83 12.98
CA ILE A 187 7.92 14.63 13.77
C ILE A 187 7.94 13.39 12.89
N PHE A 188 6.90 13.15 12.08
CA PHE A 188 6.86 11.99 11.18
C PHE A 188 7.96 12.03 10.12
N SER A 189 8.30 13.20 9.60
CA SER A 189 9.40 13.38 8.65
C SER A 189 10.76 13.05 9.29
N ALA A 190 11.00 13.49 10.52
CA ALA A 190 12.23 13.16 11.25
C ALA A 190 12.33 11.64 11.52
N LEU A 191 11.22 11.01 11.93
CA LEU A 191 11.16 9.55 12.10
C LEU A 191 11.39 8.81 10.77
N ALA A 192 10.82 9.30 9.66
CA ALA A 192 11.03 8.72 8.36
C ALA A 192 12.51 8.76 7.94
N VAL A 193 13.18 9.90 8.13
CA VAL A 193 14.63 10.03 7.87
C VAL A 193 15.42 9.01 8.69
N LEU A 194 15.15 8.91 10.00
CA LEU A 194 15.81 7.95 10.88
C LEU A 194 15.61 6.50 10.37
N PHE A 195 14.40 6.14 10.00
CA PHE A 195 14.06 4.80 9.52
C PHE A 195 14.73 4.48 8.17
N PHE A 196 14.82 5.44 7.25
CA PHE A 196 15.59 5.25 6.01
C PHE A 196 17.07 5.05 6.27
N ILE A 197 17.66 5.79 7.21
CA ILE A 197 19.07 5.60 7.62
C ILE A 197 19.27 4.20 8.24
N CYS A 198 18.33 3.73 9.08
CA CYS A 198 18.36 2.38 9.60
C CYS A 198 18.25 1.33 8.47
N THR A 199 17.36 1.54 7.50
CA THR A 199 17.22 0.67 6.33
C THR A 199 18.53 0.57 5.56
N PHE A 200 19.14 1.69 5.24
CA PHE A 200 20.45 1.70 4.57
C PHE A 200 21.52 0.96 5.40
N SER A 201 21.59 1.21 6.72
CA SER A 201 22.65 0.69 7.57
C SER A 201 22.49 -0.81 7.86
N TRP A 202 21.27 -1.31 7.94
CA TRP A 202 20.98 -2.69 8.37
C TRP A 202 20.76 -3.66 7.22
N THR A 203 20.60 -3.19 5.98
CA THR A 203 20.43 -4.07 4.82
C THR A 203 21.72 -4.20 4.01
N LYS A 204 21.83 -5.30 3.25
CA LYS A 204 22.96 -5.55 2.33
C LYS A 204 22.47 -6.14 1.02
N GLU A 205 22.98 -5.67 -0.10
CA GLU A 205 22.75 -6.27 -1.41
C GLU A 205 23.71 -7.46 -1.61
N ARG A 206 23.15 -8.64 -1.87
CA ARG A 206 23.94 -9.89 -2.05
C ARG A 206 23.92 -10.38 -3.49
N ILE A 207 22.85 -10.07 -4.22
CA ILE A 207 22.67 -10.52 -5.60
C ILE A 207 23.17 -9.45 -6.55
N LYS A 208 24.22 -9.78 -7.31
CA LYS A 208 24.74 -8.93 -8.38
C LYS A 208 24.20 -9.40 -9.72
N PRO A 209 23.95 -8.51 -10.70
CA PRO A 209 23.63 -8.89 -12.07
C PRO A 209 24.83 -9.54 -12.74
N ASN A 210 24.57 -10.24 -13.88
CA ASN A 210 25.64 -10.79 -14.70
C ASN A 210 26.57 -9.64 -15.16
N PRO A 211 27.91 -9.77 -14.97
CA PRO A 211 28.88 -8.76 -15.41
C PRO A 211 28.84 -8.46 -16.92
N GLU A 212 28.48 -9.45 -17.74
CA GLU A 212 28.38 -9.34 -19.20
C GLU A 212 27.07 -8.75 -19.70
N GLN A 213 26.14 -8.42 -18.81
CA GLN A 213 24.84 -7.89 -19.20
C GLN A 213 24.97 -6.53 -19.88
N LYS A 214 24.71 -6.47 -21.20
CA LYS A 214 24.62 -5.22 -21.94
C LYS A 214 23.41 -4.40 -21.46
N GLN A 215 23.65 -3.14 -21.11
CA GLN A 215 22.59 -2.24 -20.64
C GLN A 215 21.85 -1.64 -21.84
N SER A 216 20.61 -2.06 -22.05
CA SER A 216 19.71 -1.51 -23.08
C SER A 216 18.29 -1.39 -22.57
N VAL A 217 17.81 -0.15 -22.42
CA VAL A 217 16.42 0.12 -21.95
C VAL A 217 15.40 -0.48 -22.90
N LYS A 218 15.62 -0.34 -24.21
CA LYS A 218 14.72 -0.89 -25.25
C LYS A 218 14.61 -2.41 -25.12
N GLN A 219 15.73 -3.07 -24.86
CA GLN A 219 15.75 -4.52 -24.66
C GLN A 219 15.07 -4.90 -23.35
N ASP A 220 15.33 -4.17 -22.26
CA ASP A 220 14.72 -4.45 -20.94
C ASP A 220 13.19 -4.32 -20.99
N ILE A 221 12.65 -3.32 -21.69
CA ILE A 221 11.20 -3.15 -21.92
C ILE A 221 10.67 -4.29 -22.82
N SER A 222 11.39 -4.63 -23.90
CA SER A 222 10.98 -5.72 -24.80
C SER A 222 10.93 -7.07 -24.07
N ASP A 223 11.95 -7.36 -23.25
CA ASP A 223 12.02 -8.59 -22.45
C ASP A 223 10.91 -8.63 -21.40
N LEU A 224 10.57 -7.49 -20.82
CA LEU A 224 9.49 -7.36 -19.83
C LEU A 224 8.12 -7.63 -20.48
N LEU A 225 7.85 -7.03 -21.63
CA LEU A 225 6.58 -7.23 -22.37
C LEU A 225 6.43 -8.65 -22.93
N LYS A 226 7.53 -9.39 -23.11
CA LYS A 226 7.53 -10.82 -23.51
C LYS A 226 7.53 -11.77 -22.32
N ASN A 227 7.67 -11.25 -21.09
CA ASN A 227 7.67 -12.04 -19.87
C ASN A 227 6.23 -12.35 -19.44
N GLY A 228 5.70 -13.54 -19.81
CA GLY A 228 4.35 -13.95 -19.48
C GLY A 228 4.01 -13.85 -17.98
N PRO A 229 4.83 -14.42 -17.06
CA PRO A 229 4.63 -14.21 -15.62
C PRO A 229 4.53 -12.76 -15.19
N TRP A 230 5.30 -11.84 -15.80
CA TRP A 230 5.22 -10.41 -15.51
C TRP A 230 3.88 -9.81 -15.95
N LEU A 231 3.42 -10.12 -17.18
CA LEU A 231 2.15 -9.62 -17.70
C LEU A 231 0.97 -10.06 -16.83
N ILE A 232 0.98 -11.33 -16.39
CA ILE A 232 -0.05 -11.84 -15.48
C ILE A 232 -0.02 -11.08 -14.16
N MET A 233 1.16 -10.92 -13.55
CA MET A 233 1.28 -10.21 -12.27
C MET A 233 0.94 -8.71 -12.40
N PHE A 234 1.30 -8.05 -13.51
CA PHE A 234 0.88 -6.69 -13.79
C PHE A 234 -0.66 -6.57 -13.80
N SER A 235 -1.34 -7.47 -14.53
CA SER A 235 -2.80 -7.52 -14.59
C SER A 235 -3.42 -7.83 -13.21
N VAL A 236 -2.81 -8.73 -12.44
CA VAL A 236 -3.21 -9.04 -11.06
C VAL A 236 -3.14 -7.77 -10.18
N PHE A 237 -2.04 -7.01 -10.26
CA PHE A 237 -1.93 -5.76 -9.49
C PHE A 237 -2.96 -4.73 -9.92
N VAL A 238 -3.18 -4.52 -11.23
CA VAL A 238 -4.23 -3.60 -11.70
C VAL A 238 -5.59 -3.98 -11.12
N MET A 239 -5.99 -5.25 -11.24
CA MET A 239 -7.30 -5.72 -10.77
C MET A 239 -7.43 -5.71 -9.25
N MET A 240 -6.38 -6.07 -8.50
CA MET A 240 -6.34 -5.98 -7.05
C MET A 240 -6.56 -4.54 -6.56
N PHE A 241 -5.93 -3.57 -7.22
CA PHE A 241 -6.05 -2.17 -6.82
C PHE A 241 -7.35 -1.52 -7.31
N ILE A 242 -7.96 -2.01 -8.39
CA ILE A 242 -9.37 -1.70 -8.73
C ILE A 242 -10.28 -2.19 -7.62
N PHE A 243 -10.15 -3.45 -7.20
CA PHE A 243 -10.90 -4.01 -6.08
C PHE A 243 -10.78 -3.16 -4.82
N LEU A 244 -9.55 -2.85 -4.40
CA LEU A 244 -9.28 -2.04 -3.21
C LEU A 244 -9.88 -0.63 -3.30
N ALA A 245 -9.74 0.04 -4.44
CA ALA A 245 -10.26 1.38 -4.64
C ALA A 245 -11.77 1.41 -4.52
N ILE A 246 -12.48 0.48 -5.19
CA ILE A 246 -13.94 0.42 -5.14
C ILE A 246 -14.42 0.13 -3.71
N ARG A 247 -13.88 -0.91 -3.07
CA ARG A 247 -14.34 -1.33 -1.75
C ARG A 247 -14.05 -0.29 -0.66
N ASN A 248 -12.82 0.22 -0.60
CA ASN A 248 -12.42 1.14 0.47
C ASN A 248 -13.13 2.50 0.35
N SER A 249 -13.43 2.96 -0.87
CA SER A 249 -14.13 4.23 -1.08
C SER A 249 -15.59 4.21 -0.61
N VAL A 250 -16.24 3.06 -0.62
CA VAL A 250 -17.69 2.96 -0.35
C VAL A 250 -18.01 2.33 1.01
N LEU A 251 -17.04 1.67 1.62
CA LEU A 251 -17.28 0.95 2.87
C LEU A 251 -17.81 1.87 3.99
N LEU A 252 -17.28 3.10 4.13
CA LEU A 252 -17.80 4.07 5.10
C LEU A 252 -19.26 4.45 4.80
N TYR A 253 -19.65 4.56 3.53
CA TYR A 253 -21.05 4.86 3.14
C TYR A 253 -21.98 3.71 3.48
N TYR A 254 -21.52 2.47 3.41
CA TYR A 254 -22.29 1.31 3.87
C TYR A 254 -22.61 1.42 5.37
N PHE A 255 -21.66 1.82 6.21
CA PHE A 255 -21.91 2.09 7.63
C PHE A 255 -22.83 3.29 7.83
N LYS A 256 -22.64 4.39 7.11
CA LYS A 256 -23.35 5.65 7.30
C LYS A 256 -24.80 5.63 6.81
N TYR A 257 -25.09 4.94 5.70
CA TYR A 257 -26.37 5.05 5.01
C TYR A 257 -27.18 3.75 4.95
N TYR A 258 -26.55 2.59 5.12
CA TYR A 258 -27.24 1.31 5.08
C TYR A 258 -27.49 0.72 6.47
N LEU A 259 -26.49 0.76 7.37
CA LEU A 259 -26.64 0.19 8.71
C LEU A 259 -27.57 1.04 9.58
N ASP A 260 -28.38 0.36 10.43
CA ASP A 260 -29.30 1.01 11.33
C ASP A 260 -28.62 1.76 12.48
N LYS A 261 -28.91 3.06 12.61
CA LYS A 261 -28.28 3.94 13.60
C LYS A 261 -28.57 3.51 15.04
N ALA A 262 -29.81 3.06 15.34
CA ALA A 262 -30.19 2.64 16.68
C ALA A 262 -29.41 1.39 17.11
N SER A 263 -29.27 0.41 16.19
CA SER A 263 -28.49 -0.80 16.41
C SER A 263 -26.99 -0.52 16.60
N MET A 264 -26.43 0.44 15.85
CA MET A 264 -25.04 0.90 16.01
C MET A 264 -24.83 1.58 17.37
N THR A 265 -25.79 2.42 17.81
CA THR A 265 -25.72 3.07 19.14
C THR A 265 -25.77 2.03 20.25
N ALA A 266 -26.70 1.08 20.20
CA ALA A 266 -26.79 -0.01 21.18
C ALA A 266 -25.51 -0.87 21.23
N PHE A 267 -24.88 -1.10 20.08
CA PHE A 267 -23.56 -1.76 20.01
C PHE A 267 -22.47 -0.94 20.73
N LEU A 268 -22.37 0.36 20.49
CA LEU A 268 -21.39 1.23 21.14
C LEU A 268 -21.62 1.30 22.66
N ASP A 269 -22.87 1.40 23.12
CA ASP A 269 -23.19 1.43 24.54
C ASP A 269 -22.82 0.13 25.26
N SER A 270 -23.01 -1.01 24.60
CA SER A 270 -22.60 -2.31 25.12
C SER A 270 -21.06 -2.45 25.13
N ALA A 271 -20.40 -1.96 24.13
CA ALA A 271 -18.95 -1.98 23.98
C ALA A 271 -18.25 -1.04 24.99
N ASN A 272 -18.79 0.17 25.24
CA ASN A 272 -18.26 1.12 26.22
C ASN A 272 -18.26 0.58 27.67
N LYS A 273 -19.16 -0.33 28.00
CA LYS A 273 -19.21 -0.97 29.33
C LYS A 273 -18.12 -2.04 29.57
N GLY A 274 -17.40 -2.47 28.52
CA GLY A 274 -16.41 -3.54 28.60
C GLY A 274 -15.02 -3.13 28.12
N MET A 275 -14.70 -3.43 26.88
CA MET A 275 -13.35 -3.32 26.28
C MET A 275 -12.96 -1.89 25.93
N PHE A 276 -13.93 -0.97 25.78
CA PHE A 276 -13.72 0.40 25.33
C PHE A 276 -13.16 1.36 26.38
N GLY A 277 -13.27 1.05 27.67
CA GLY A 277 -12.54 1.78 28.70
C GLY A 277 -11.03 1.83 28.45
N LEU A 278 -10.49 0.80 27.81
CA LEU A 278 -9.08 0.74 27.36
C LEU A 278 -8.84 1.55 26.06
N LEU A 279 -9.78 1.57 25.13
CA LEU A 279 -9.64 2.31 23.86
C LEU A 279 -9.89 3.81 24.03
N SER A 280 -10.76 4.21 24.96
CA SER A 280 -10.92 5.62 25.33
C SER A 280 -9.69 6.18 26.05
N ALA A 281 -8.96 5.35 26.81
CA ALA A 281 -7.68 5.75 27.42
C ALA A 281 -6.58 6.05 26.40
N ILE A 282 -6.68 5.52 25.17
CA ILE A 282 -5.76 5.82 24.05
C ILE A 282 -6.32 6.85 23.07
N GLY A 283 -7.34 7.62 23.50
CA GLY A 283 -7.86 8.75 22.72
C GLY A 283 -8.96 8.39 21.69
N PHE A 284 -9.42 7.16 21.67
CA PHE A 284 -10.62 6.77 20.93
C PHE A 284 -11.87 7.11 21.75
N SER A 285 -12.25 8.37 21.78
CA SER A 285 -13.59 8.76 22.21
C SER A 285 -14.54 8.41 21.06
N GLY A 286 -15.40 7.43 21.25
CA GLY A 286 -16.57 7.23 20.39
C GLY A 286 -17.40 8.51 20.44
N ASP A 287 -17.24 9.39 19.46
CA ASP A 287 -18.06 10.60 19.40
C ASP A 287 -19.50 10.17 19.14
N SER A 288 -20.36 10.41 20.11
CA SER A 288 -21.80 10.14 20.02
C SER A 288 -22.48 10.93 18.89
N ALA A 289 -21.79 11.95 18.35
CA ALA A 289 -22.26 12.70 17.20
C ALA A 289 -22.09 11.92 15.87
N ASP A 290 -21.02 11.12 15.70
CA ASP A 290 -20.81 10.26 14.52
C ASP A 290 -20.71 8.78 14.89
N VAL A 291 -21.87 8.19 15.18
CA VAL A 291 -22.02 6.77 15.51
C VAL A 291 -21.49 5.85 14.41
N ALA A 292 -21.76 6.18 13.15
CA ALA A 292 -21.32 5.36 12.01
C ALA A 292 -19.81 5.37 11.85
N GLY A 293 -19.18 6.55 11.95
CA GLY A 293 -17.73 6.70 11.94
C GLY A 293 -17.05 5.97 13.08
N SER A 294 -17.63 6.00 14.27
CA SER A 294 -17.13 5.30 15.46
C SER A 294 -17.16 3.78 15.28
N VAL A 295 -18.27 3.19 14.83
CA VAL A 295 -18.39 1.73 14.58
C VAL A 295 -17.48 1.30 13.45
N PHE A 296 -17.37 2.11 12.38
CA PHE A 296 -16.44 1.89 11.28
C PHE A 296 -14.98 1.90 11.76
N GLY A 297 -14.59 2.89 12.57
CA GLY A 297 -13.26 2.99 13.16
C GLY A 297 -12.88 1.76 13.97
N ILE A 298 -13.78 1.30 14.83
CA ILE A 298 -13.63 0.07 15.61
C ILE A 298 -13.39 -1.13 14.69
N SER A 299 -14.28 -1.29 13.71
CA SER A 299 -14.21 -2.38 12.75
C SER A 299 -12.85 -2.39 12.01
N ASN A 300 -12.32 -1.21 11.67
CA ASN A 300 -11.01 -1.07 11.03
C ASN A 300 -9.86 -1.44 11.97
N ILE A 301 -9.89 -1.03 13.24
CA ILE A 301 -8.82 -1.36 14.20
C ILE A 301 -8.71 -2.88 14.36
N PHE A 302 -9.83 -3.55 14.68
CA PHE A 302 -9.83 -5.00 14.80
C PHE A 302 -9.50 -5.70 13.49
N GLY A 303 -9.96 -5.16 12.36
CA GLY A 303 -9.60 -5.62 11.03
C GLY A 303 -8.08 -5.53 10.78
N GLN A 304 -7.42 -4.43 11.12
CA GLN A 304 -5.98 -4.27 10.97
C GLN A 304 -5.18 -5.21 11.88
N LEU A 305 -5.63 -5.42 13.11
CA LEU A 305 -5.02 -6.41 14.00
C LEU A 305 -5.13 -7.83 13.42
N ALA A 306 -6.30 -8.20 12.91
CA ALA A 306 -6.50 -9.47 12.22
C ALA A 306 -5.65 -9.60 10.94
N CYS A 307 -5.47 -8.50 10.21
CA CYS A 307 -4.58 -8.43 9.04
C CYS A 307 -3.13 -8.78 9.43
N ILE A 308 -2.61 -8.24 10.54
CA ILE A 308 -1.27 -8.60 11.04
C ILE A 308 -1.17 -10.11 11.29
N VAL A 309 -2.16 -10.72 11.93
CA VAL A 309 -2.20 -12.16 12.14
C VAL A 309 -2.20 -12.91 10.81
N GLY A 310 -2.99 -12.47 9.83
CA GLY A 310 -3.00 -13.01 8.47
C GLY A 310 -1.63 -12.94 7.79
N ILE A 311 -0.91 -11.83 7.89
CA ILE A 311 0.44 -11.64 7.33
C ILE A 311 1.43 -12.65 7.94
N VAL A 312 1.38 -12.85 9.26
CA VAL A 312 2.26 -13.82 9.96
C VAL A 312 1.97 -15.24 9.48
N ILE A 313 0.70 -15.62 9.43
CA ILE A 313 0.25 -16.94 8.98
C ILE A 313 0.62 -17.17 7.50
N SER A 314 0.54 -16.14 6.66
CA SER A 314 0.92 -16.21 5.23
C SER A 314 2.31 -16.81 5.03
N ASN A 315 3.29 -16.38 5.83
CA ASN A 315 4.66 -16.87 5.73
C ASN A 315 4.78 -18.37 6.09
N LEU A 316 4.01 -18.83 7.09
CA LEU A 316 3.98 -20.23 7.49
C LEU A 316 3.35 -21.11 6.40
N LEU A 317 2.22 -20.67 5.86
CA LEU A 317 1.51 -21.39 4.80
C LEU A 317 2.32 -21.42 3.49
N ALA A 318 2.94 -20.31 3.10
CA ALA A 318 3.69 -20.21 1.85
C ALA A 318 4.89 -21.17 1.79
N LYS A 319 5.52 -21.46 2.92
CA LYS A 319 6.61 -22.44 3.01
C LYS A 319 6.14 -23.85 2.61
N ASN A 320 4.94 -24.23 3.03
CA ASN A 320 4.42 -25.59 2.85
C ASN A 320 3.68 -25.76 1.52
N TYR A 321 2.85 -24.80 1.15
CA TYR A 321 1.92 -24.89 0.02
C TYR A 321 2.34 -24.07 -1.21
N GLY A 322 3.41 -23.25 -1.11
CA GLY A 322 3.86 -22.35 -2.17
C GLY A 322 3.07 -21.03 -2.20
N LYS A 323 3.71 -19.96 -2.69
CA LYS A 323 3.16 -18.59 -2.67
C LYS A 323 1.87 -18.47 -3.48
N ARG A 324 1.83 -19.00 -4.71
CA ARG A 324 0.66 -18.95 -5.60
C ARG A 324 -0.59 -19.56 -4.94
N ASN A 325 -0.49 -20.77 -4.39
CA ASN A 325 -1.64 -21.47 -3.84
C ASN A 325 -2.19 -20.77 -2.58
N VAL A 326 -1.29 -20.28 -1.72
CA VAL A 326 -1.68 -19.53 -0.51
C VAL A 326 -2.30 -18.19 -0.88
N PHE A 327 -1.81 -17.53 -1.94
CA PHE A 327 -2.38 -16.31 -2.45
C PHE A 327 -3.82 -16.54 -2.94
N VAL A 328 -4.04 -17.55 -3.79
CA VAL A 328 -5.38 -17.92 -4.28
C VAL A 328 -6.31 -18.26 -3.11
N PHE A 329 -5.84 -19.03 -2.13
CA PHE A 329 -6.62 -19.38 -0.93
C PHE A 329 -7.08 -18.13 -0.15
N GLY A 330 -6.17 -17.20 0.14
CA GLY A 330 -6.50 -15.95 0.82
C GLY A 330 -7.49 -15.08 0.01
N LEU A 331 -7.33 -15.02 -1.32
CA LEU A 331 -8.25 -14.30 -2.20
C LEU A 331 -9.65 -14.93 -2.22
N ILE A 332 -9.76 -16.26 -2.20
CA ILE A 332 -11.06 -16.95 -2.15
C ILE A 332 -11.79 -16.60 -0.85
N ILE A 333 -11.13 -16.65 0.30
CA ILE A 333 -11.76 -16.26 1.57
C ILE A 333 -12.15 -14.78 1.54
N SER A 334 -11.29 -13.91 1.02
CA SER A 334 -11.59 -12.47 0.88
C SER A 334 -12.78 -12.23 -0.05
N LEU A 335 -12.91 -13.00 -1.13
CA LEU A 335 -14.02 -12.95 -2.08
C LEU A 335 -15.34 -13.34 -1.39
N PHE A 336 -15.37 -14.46 -0.68
CA PHE A 336 -16.56 -14.88 0.06
C PHE A 336 -16.95 -13.86 1.13
N ALA A 337 -15.99 -13.35 1.90
CA ALA A 337 -16.24 -12.32 2.90
C ALA A 337 -16.79 -11.03 2.26
N ALA A 338 -16.26 -10.61 1.10
CA ALA A 338 -16.76 -9.43 0.39
C ALA A 338 -18.19 -9.62 -0.14
N ILE A 339 -18.49 -10.76 -0.77
CA ILE A 339 -19.83 -11.08 -1.30
C ILE A 339 -20.84 -11.16 -0.16
N SER A 340 -20.46 -11.70 1.00
CA SER A 340 -21.38 -11.86 2.15
C SER A 340 -22.02 -10.55 2.61
N PHE A 341 -21.39 -9.39 2.35
CA PHE A 341 -21.95 -8.08 2.70
C PHE A 341 -23.31 -7.79 2.02
N ILE A 342 -23.62 -8.42 0.87
CA ILE A 342 -24.92 -8.22 0.21
C ILE A 342 -26.07 -8.87 0.98
N PHE A 343 -25.80 -9.92 1.76
CA PHE A 343 -26.80 -10.68 2.50
C PHE A 343 -27.02 -10.17 3.93
N ILE A 344 -26.21 -9.22 4.39
CA ILE A 344 -26.30 -8.67 5.76
C ILE A 344 -27.52 -7.74 5.85
N GLY A 345 -28.34 -7.93 6.88
CA GLY A 345 -29.42 -6.99 7.23
C GLY A 345 -28.87 -5.72 7.92
N PRO A 346 -29.61 -4.60 7.87
CA PRO A 346 -29.14 -3.31 8.40
C PRO A 346 -28.90 -3.31 9.91
N THR A 347 -29.56 -4.19 10.65
CA THR A 347 -29.44 -4.30 12.12
C THR A 347 -28.31 -5.24 12.59
N ALA A 348 -27.71 -6.01 11.67
CA ALA A 348 -26.73 -7.04 12.01
C ALA A 348 -25.29 -6.47 12.15
N ILE A 349 -25.10 -5.53 13.07
CA ILE A 349 -23.85 -4.78 13.25
C ILE A 349 -22.68 -5.71 13.58
N MET A 350 -22.88 -6.63 14.55
CA MET A 350 -21.83 -7.56 14.96
C MET A 350 -21.38 -8.47 13.81
N LEU A 351 -22.31 -8.97 13.01
CA LEU A 351 -21.98 -9.78 11.82
C LEU A 351 -21.19 -8.97 10.78
N THR A 352 -21.52 -7.69 10.58
CA THR A 352 -20.78 -6.78 9.70
C THR A 352 -19.34 -6.64 10.16
N ILE A 353 -19.11 -6.43 11.46
CA ILE A 353 -17.76 -6.29 12.05
C ILE A 353 -16.99 -7.60 11.92
N VAL A 354 -17.60 -8.74 12.25
CA VAL A 354 -16.96 -10.07 12.14
C VAL A 354 -16.53 -10.37 10.71
N LEU A 355 -17.39 -10.09 9.71
CA LEU A 355 -17.06 -10.28 8.30
C LEU A 355 -15.97 -9.32 7.82
N GLN A 356 -15.94 -8.09 8.33
CA GLN A 356 -14.86 -7.15 8.03
C GLN A 356 -13.52 -7.62 8.64
N ILE A 357 -13.54 -8.16 9.85
CA ILE A 357 -12.36 -8.75 10.49
C ILE A 357 -11.89 -9.97 9.70
N LEU A 358 -12.79 -10.86 9.30
CA LEU A 358 -12.47 -12.03 8.48
C LEU A 358 -11.89 -11.63 7.12
N PHE A 359 -12.47 -10.61 6.48
CA PHE A 359 -11.95 -10.05 5.24
C PHE A 359 -10.52 -9.55 5.42
N ASN A 360 -10.25 -8.72 6.44
CA ASN A 360 -8.92 -8.18 6.69
C ASN A 360 -7.90 -9.26 7.07
N PHE A 361 -8.30 -10.28 7.83
CA PHE A 361 -7.48 -11.45 8.12
C PHE A 361 -7.05 -12.16 6.83
N ALA A 362 -8.02 -12.49 5.97
CA ALA A 362 -7.76 -13.17 4.70
C ALA A 362 -6.94 -12.28 3.75
N TRP A 363 -7.23 -10.99 3.71
CA TRP A 363 -6.46 -10.01 2.96
C TRP A 363 -5.00 -9.94 3.44
N GLY A 364 -4.79 -10.00 4.77
CA GLY A 364 -3.46 -10.08 5.37
C GLY A 364 -2.65 -11.28 4.88
N ILE A 365 -3.29 -12.44 4.70
CA ILE A 365 -2.64 -13.61 4.11
C ILE A 365 -2.13 -13.29 2.69
N THR A 366 -2.86 -12.49 1.93
CA THR A 366 -2.49 -12.15 0.54
C THR A 366 -1.42 -11.09 0.42
N MET A 367 -1.31 -10.13 1.33
CA MET A 367 -0.50 -8.92 1.18
C MET A 367 0.99 -9.15 0.84
N PRO A 368 1.74 -10.03 1.52
CA PRO A 368 3.18 -10.20 1.24
C PRO A 368 3.46 -10.99 -0.04
N LEU A 369 2.51 -11.79 -0.49
CA LEU A 369 2.75 -12.79 -1.53
C LEU A 369 2.95 -12.21 -2.93
N PRO A 370 2.10 -11.29 -3.45
CA PRO A 370 2.29 -10.73 -4.79
C PRO A 370 3.62 -9.98 -4.91
N TRP A 371 4.07 -9.29 -3.87
CA TRP A 371 5.37 -8.63 -3.87
C TRP A 371 6.54 -9.62 -3.86
N ALA A 372 6.42 -10.72 -3.11
CA ALA A 372 7.39 -11.81 -3.16
C ALA A 372 7.43 -12.47 -4.54
N MET A 373 6.25 -12.72 -5.15
CA MET A 373 6.12 -13.27 -6.50
C MET A 373 6.72 -12.36 -7.58
N MET A 374 6.69 -11.02 -7.39
CA MET A 374 7.35 -10.09 -8.32
C MET A 374 8.87 -10.24 -8.31
N ALA A 375 9.45 -10.49 -7.15
CA ALA A 375 10.88 -10.79 -7.10
C ALA A 375 11.22 -12.12 -7.81
N ASP A 376 10.30 -13.11 -7.75
CA ASP A 376 10.46 -14.37 -8.51
C ASP A 376 10.32 -14.14 -10.03
N VAL A 377 9.50 -13.19 -10.46
CA VAL A 377 9.41 -12.78 -11.87
C VAL A 377 10.71 -12.14 -12.35
N ALA A 378 11.41 -11.37 -11.50
CA ALA A 378 12.72 -10.84 -11.83
C ALA A 378 13.78 -11.95 -11.93
N ASP A 379 13.70 -12.96 -11.05
CA ASP A 379 14.55 -14.17 -11.15
C ASP A 379 14.22 -15.01 -12.40
N TYR A 380 12.94 -15.11 -12.79
CA TYR A 380 12.52 -15.79 -14.02
C TYR A 380 13.11 -15.12 -15.28
N SER A 381 13.14 -13.77 -15.32
CA SER A 381 13.77 -13.04 -16.42
C SER A 381 15.29 -13.32 -16.48
N ASP A 382 15.98 -13.35 -15.35
CA ASP A 382 17.38 -13.68 -15.23
C ASP A 382 17.64 -15.14 -15.69
N TRP A 383 16.82 -16.07 -15.24
CA TRP A 383 16.93 -17.51 -15.57
C TRP A 383 16.72 -17.77 -17.06
N LYS A 384 15.70 -17.15 -17.67
CA LYS A 384 15.30 -17.41 -19.06
C LYS A 384 16.13 -16.62 -20.07
N ASN A 385 16.44 -15.36 -19.78
CA ASN A 385 17.02 -14.41 -20.74
C ASN A 385 18.46 -14.02 -20.40
N ASN A 386 19.04 -14.54 -19.30
CA ASN A 386 20.34 -14.10 -18.75
C ASN A 386 20.40 -12.56 -18.52
N ARG A 387 19.26 -11.95 -18.30
CA ARG A 387 19.12 -10.49 -18.09
C ARG A 387 18.25 -10.21 -16.87
N ARG A 388 18.76 -9.34 -16.02
CA ARG A 388 18.10 -8.94 -14.79
C ARG A 388 17.89 -7.43 -14.74
N ALA A 389 16.64 -7.00 -14.87
CA ALA A 389 16.22 -5.60 -14.73
C ALA A 389 15.23 -5.48 -13.56
N THR A 390 15.71 -5.71 -12.33
CA THR A 390 14.85 -5.84 -11.14
C THR A 390 14.03 -4.58 -10.89
N ALA A 391 14.64 -3.39 -10.97
CA ALA A 391 13.93 -2.13 -10.74
C ALA A 391 12.86 -1.86 -11.79
N MET A 392 13.10 -2.23 -13.06
CA MET A 392 12.11 -2.11 -14.14
C MET A 392 10.91 -3.03 -13.91
N VAL A 393 11.14 -4.26 -13.41
CA VAL A 393 10.07 -5.20 -13.05
C VAL A 393 9.17 -4.57 -11.98
N PHE A 394 9.75 -4.01 -10.91
CA PHE A 394 8.99 -3.40 -9.82
C PHE A 394 8.35 -2.05 -10.23
N ALA A 395 9.04 -1.22 -11.02
CA ALA A 395 8.49 0.04 -11.53
C ALA A 395 7.21 -0.20 -12.35
N GLY A 396 7.24 -1.21 -13.25
CA GLY A 396 6.05 -1.57 -14.03
C GLY A 396 4.86 -1.99 -13.14
N ILE A 397 5.12 -2.70 -12.05
CA ILE A 397 4.07 -3.10 -11.11
C ILE A 397 3.51 -1.91 -10.31
N VAL A 398 4.35 -0.97 -9.91
CA VAL A 398 3.89 0.26 -9.26
C VAL A 398 3.02 1.08 -10.21
N ILE A 399 3.30 1.08 -11.52
CA ILE A 399 2.40 1.65 -12.53
C ILE A 399 1.06 0.93 -12.52
N GLY A 400 1.05 -0.41 -12.54
CA GLY A 400 -0.17 -1.22 -12.47
C GLY A 400 -1.03 -0.88 -11.25
N LEU A 401 -0.41 -0.72 -10.08
CA LEU A 401 -1.05 -0.26 -8.85
C LEU A 401 -1.73 1.12 -9.06
N LYS A 402 -1.00 2.10 -9.59
CA LYS A 402 -1.53 3.45 -9.83
C LYS A 402 -2.69 3.45 -10.82
N ILE A 403 -2.57 2.69 -11.92
CA ILE A 403 -3.65 2.50 -12.90
C ILE A 403 -4.88 1.89 -12.23
N GLY A 404 -4.70 0.84 -11.44
CA GLY A 404 -5.78 0.17 -10.73
C GLY A 404 -6.54 1.11 -9.79
N LEU A 405 -5.82 1.91 -8.99
CA LEU A 405 -6.42 2.92 -8.10
C LEU A 405 -7.20 3.99 -8.88
N ALA A 406 -6.66 4.46 -10.02
CA ALA A 406 -7.31 5.48 -10.84
C ALA A 406 -8.59 4.95 -11.48
N ILE A 407 -8.54 3.77 -12.10
CA ILE A 407 -9.70 3.12 -12.73
C ILE A 407 -10.75 2.78 -11.66
N GLY A 408 -10.34 2.19 -10.54
CA GLY A 408 -11.26 1.83 -9.45
C GLY A 408 -11.95 3.04 -8.84
N GLY A 409 -11.24 4.16 -8.65
CA GLY A 409 -11.84 5.41 -8.21
C GLY A 409 -12.86 5.98 -9.19
N ALA A 410 -12.55 5.96 -10.49
CA ALA A 410 -13.46 6.40 -11.55
C ALA A 410 -14.72 5.51 -11.60
N ILE A 411 -14.55 4.19 -11.56
CA ILE A 411 -15.69 3.24 -11.52
C ILE A 411 -16.57 3.51 -10.31
N THR A 412 -15.99 3.75 -9.14
CA THR A 412 -16.74 4.04 -7.90
C THR A 412 -17.59 5.29 -8.07
N GLY A 413 -17.04 6.38 -8.60
CA GLY A 413 -17.76 7.62 -8.85
C GLY A 413 -18.93 7.43 -9.83
N LEU A 414 -18.70 6.72 -10.95
CA LEU A 414 -19.71 6.41 -11.94
C LEU A 414 -20.84 5.54 -11.37
N LEU A 415 -20.51 4.51 -10.59
CA LEU A 415 -21.49 3.65 -9.95
C LEU A 415 -22.37 4.43 -8.97
N LEU A 416 -21.77 5.19 -8.04
CA LEU A 416 -22.53 5.98 -7.07
C LEU A 416 -23.44 7.02 -7.75
N SER A 417 -22.92 7.73 -8.75
CA SER A 417 -23.69 8.69 -9.55
C SER A 417 -24.84 8.00 -10.30
N GLY A 418 -24.58 6.85 -10.95
CA GLY A 418 -25.57 6.10 -11.69
C GLY A 418 -26.71 5.55 -10.82
N TYR A 419 -26.42 5.26 -9.53
CA TYR A 419 -27.46 4.88 -8.56
C TYR A 419 -28.12 6.07 -7.85
N GLY A 420 -27.78 7.32 -8.23
CA GLY A 420 -28.41 8.52 -7.68
C GLY A 420 -27.96 8.85 -6.25
N TYR A 421 -26.72 8.55 -5.89
CA TYR A 421 -26.16 8.94 -4.60
C TYR A 421 -26.03 10.46 -4.50
N VAL A 422 -26.54 11.05 -3.40
CA VAL A 422 -26.43 12.47 -3.08
C VAL A 422 -25.72 12.63 -1.74
N ALA A 423 -24.61 13.37 -1.73
CA ALA A 423 -23.82 13.55 -0.52
C ALA A 423 -24.61 14.27 0.59
N ASN A 424 -24.48 13.80 1.84
CA ASN A 424 -25.10 14.37 3.05
C ASN A 424 -26.63 14.51 3.01
N ALA A 425 -27.32 13.71 2.18
CA ALA A 425 -28.77 13.64 2.08
C ALA A 425 -29.30 12.28 2.53
N VAL A 426 -30.60 12.21 2.77
CA VAL A 426 -31.30 10.94 2.94
C VAL A 426 -31.27 10.21 1.59
N GLN A 427 -30.72 9.00 1.58
CA GLN A 427 -30.50 8.24 0.36
C GLN A 427 -31.79 7.56 -0.13
N SER A 428 -31.99 7.54 -1.45
CA SER A 428 -33.05 6.76 -2.07
C SER A 428 -32.80 5.25 -1.92
N LYS A 429 -33.83 4.42 -2.08
CA LYS A 429 -33.69 2.96 -2.06
C LYS A 429 -32.73 2.46 -3.15
N THR A 430 -32.70 3.12 -4.31
CA THR A 430 -31.75 2.82 -5.40
C THR A 430 -30.32 3.17 -5.03
N ALA A 431 -30.08 4.31 -4.40
CA ALA A 431 -28.75 4.70 -3.92
C ALA A 431 -28.23 3.75 -2.84
N ILE A 432 -29.07 3.34 -1.89
CA ILE A 432 -28.71 2.34 -0.87
C ILE A 432 -28.37 0.99 -1.52
N ALA A 433 -29.16 0.53 -2.50
CA ALA A 433 -28.85 -0.69 -3.25
C ALA A 433 -27.52 -0.56 -4.00
N GLY A 434 -27.24 0.60 -4.61
CA GLY A 434 -25.96 0.91 -5.25
C GLY A 434 -24.79 0.85 -4.27
N ILE A 435 -24.91 1.42 -3.07
CA ILE A 435 -23.90 1.35 -2.01
C ILE A 435 -23.63 -0.12 -1.63
N ARG A 436 -24.67 -0.92 -1.42
CA ARG A 436 -24.53 -2.35 -1.08
C ARG A 436 -23.82 -3.13 -2.18
N LEU A 437 -24.22 -2.97 -3.44
CA LEU A 437 -23.59 -3.63 -4.59
C LEU A 437 -22.14 -3.19 -4.78
N THR A 438 -21.85 -1.90 -4.60
CA THR A 438 -20.50 -1.35 -4.74
C THR A 438 -19.56 -1.75 -3.59
N THR A 439 -20.12 -2.07 -2.43
CA THR A 439 -19.34 -2.63 -1.30
C THR A 439 -19.05 -4.13 -1.47
N SER A 440 -19.93 -4.89 -2.16
CA SER A 440 -19.89 -6.36 -2.20
C SER A 440 -19.62 -6.93 -3.59
N ILE A 441 -20.56 -6.79 -4.53
CA ILE A 441 -20.56 -7.54 -5.80
C ILE A 441 -19.56 -6.94 -6.81
N TYR A 442 -19.56 -5.63 -7.04
CA TYR A 442 -18.68 -5.03 -8.05
C TYR A 442 -17.19 -5.23 -7.74
N PRO A 443 -16.70 -5.01 -6.49
CA PRO A 443 -15.32 -5.36 -6.18
C PRO A 443 -15.07 -6.87 -6.28
N ALA A 444 -16.04 -7.72 -5.92
CA ALA A 444 -15.90 -9.17 -6.03
C ALA A 444 -15.65 -9.64 -7.47
N ILE A 445 -16.21 -8.97 -8.48
CA ILE A 445 -15.93 -9.25 -9.90
C ILE A 445 -14.45 -9.04 -10.18
N ALA A 446 -13.87 -7.90 -9.77
CA ALA A 446 -12.45 -7.64 -9.96
C ALA A 446 -11.57 -8.69 -9.27
N LEU A 447 -11.93 -9.09 -8.04
CA LEU A 447 -11.20 -10.11 -7.30
C LEU A 447 -11.29 -11.50 -7.94
N SER A 448 -12.45 -11.84 -8.54
CA SER A 448 -12.63 -13.09 -9.30
C SER A 448 -11.72 -13.14 -10.53
N VAL A 449 -11.55 -12.01 -11.22
CA VAL A 449 -10.61 -11.90 -12.35
C VAL A 449 -9.17 -12.13 -11.87
N VAL A 450 -8.78 -11.61 -10.70
CA VAL A 450 -7.45 -11.89 -10.11
C VAL A 450 -7.24 -13.38 -9.90
N ILE A 451 -8.22 -14.08 -9.33
CA ILE A 451 -8.15 -15.53 -9.10
C ILE A 451 -7.97 -16.27 -10.42
N ILE A 452 -8.75 -15.91 -11.45
CA ILE A 452 -8.65 -16.51 -12.78
C ILE A 452 -7.25 -16.28 -13.39
N LEU A 453 -6.72 -15.07 -13.34
CA LEU A 453 -5.38 -14.74 -13.84
C LEU A 453 -4.28 -15.58 -13.16
N LEU A 454 -4.42 -15.85 -11.86
CA LEU A 454 -3.45 -16.64 -11.12
C LEU A 454 -3.43 -18.11 -11.53
N PHE A 455 -4.49 -18.65 -12.13
CA PHE A 455 -4.44 -20.00 -12.72
C PHE A 455 -3.48 -20.08 -13.92
N PHE A 456 -3.30 -18.99 -14.64
CA PHE A 456 -2.35 -18.92 -15.76
C PHE A 456 -0.92 -18.55 -15.32
N TYR A 457 -0.70 -18.22 -14.05
CA TYR A 457 0.63 -17.91 -13.54
C TYR A 457 1.50 -19.16 -13.44
N GLN A 458 2.58 -19.20 -14.20
CA GLN A 458 3.39 -20.40 -14.45
C GLN A 458 4.36 -20.74 -13.31
N ILE A 459 4.82 -19.75 -12.55
CA ILE A 459 5.83 -19.96 -11.50
C ILE A 459 5.15 -20.60 -10.28
N ASN A 460 5.19 -21.92 -10.24
CA ASN A 460 4.76 -22.73 -9.10
C ASN A 460 5.94 -23.08 -8.18
N LYS A 461 5.69 -23.71 -7.04
CA LYS A 461 6.71 -24.04 -6.04
C LYS A 461 7.88 -24.87 -6.62
N ASN A 462 7.60 -25.82 -7.51
CA ASN A 462 8.64 -26.67 -8.12
C ASN A 462 9.52 -25.84 -9.06
N MET A 463 8.91 -24.96 -9.86
CA MET A 463 9.64 -24.06 -10.75
C MET A 463 10.47 -23.03 -9.97
N GLU A 464 9.94 -22.52 -8.85
CA GLU A 464 10.67 -21.64 -7.94
C GLU A 464 11.97 -22.28 -7.45
N ILE A 465 11.91 -23.54 -6.98
CA ILE A 465 13.07 -24.29 -6.50
C ILE A 465 14.07 -24.49 -7.65
N LYS A 466 13.61 -24.97 -8.81
CA LYS A 466 14.47 -25.15 -9.97
C LYS A 466 15.21 -23.87 -10.39
N MET A 467 14.48 -22.76 -10.49
CA MET A 467 15.10 -21.46 -10.83
C MET A 467 16.15 -21.05 -9.79
N GLN A 468 15.86 -21.27 -8.50
CA GLN A 468 16.78 -20.93 -7.42
C GLN A 468 18.09 -21.71 -7.52
N ASP A 469 18.00 -23.03 -7.78
CA ASP A 469 19.15 -23.94 -7.89
C ASP A 469 19.98 -23.58 -9.13
N ASP A 470 19.36 -23.49 -10.33
CA ASP A 470 20.03 -23.14 -11.57
C ASP A 470 20.74 -21.77 -11.51
N LEU A 471 20.06 -20.75 -10.91
CA LEU A 471 20.65 -19.42 -10.73
C LEU A 471 21.78 -19.42 -9.68
N ALA A 472 21.68 -20.25 -8.65
CA ALA A 472 22.73 -20.40 -7.66
C ALA A 472 23.99 -21.01 -8.25
N GLU A 473 23.87 -22.01 -9.13
CA GLU A 473 24.99 -22.61 -9.86
C GLU A 473 25.64 -21.60 -10.81
N ARG A 474 24.86 -20.89 -11.63
CA ARG A 474 25.40 -19.85 -12.53
C ARG A 474 26.19 -18.78 -11.77
N ARG A 475 25.69 -18.36 -10.59
CA ARG A 475 26.35 -17.34 -9.78
C ARG A 475 27.63 -17.81 -9.11
N LYS A 476 27.85 -19.13 -8.95
CA LYS A 476 29.14 -19.69 -8.53
C LYS A 476 30.17 -19.51 -9.64
N ALA A 477 29.79 -19.83 -10.89
CA ALA A 477 30.68 -19.68 -12.05
C ALA A 477 31.13 -18.22 -12.31
N TYR A 478 30.38 -17.20 -11.87
CA TYR A 478 30.79 -15.79 -11.97
C TYR A 478 31.72 -15.33 -10.84
N LYS A 479 31.99 -16.18 -9.85
CA LYS A 479 32.87 -15.88 -8.73
C LYS A 479 34.26 -16.51 -8.87
N GLU A 480 34.36 -17.46 -9.78
CA GLU A 480 35.64 -18.02 -10.24
C GLU A 480 36.18 -17.21 -11.42
#